data_948fd86d551048493945d33cbe1d5f49
#
_entry.id   948fd86d551048493945d33cbe1d5f49
#
_cell.length_a   1.000
_cell.length_b   1.000
_cell.length_c   1.000
_cell.angle_alpha   90.00
_cell.angle_beta   90.00
_cell.angle_gamma   90.00
#
_symmetry.space_group_name_H-M   'P 1'
#
loop_
_entity.id
_entity.type
_entity.pdbx_description
1 polymer ?
#
loop_
_entity_poly.entity_id
_entity_poly.type
_entity_poly.pdbx_seq_one_letter_code
_entity_poly.pdbx_strand_id
1 'polypeptide(L)'
;MASRSLTEPTTPRKKPNLQKTLLKNQLIIPILLVGIFCCSCTSQHQNNNAPTSLPPSDAPRNSVDVVKVTAIPAVIKPNESAEAIVQVSVQNGYHINANPPTFSYLKATELTLEKVSGISVSFIVYPNALTKSFAFAEKPLAVYEGTTEIKVRLRADKSLGPSTHNLSGTLHVQACDNQVCYAPGTLAVSIPLSIK
;
A
#
# COMPACT_ATOMS: atom_id res chain seq x y z
N MET A 1 -4.66 12.67 58.42
CA MET A 1 -3.52 11.85 58.92
C MET A 1 -2.91 11.10 57.74
N ALA A 2 -1.64 11.38 57.56
CA ALA A 2 -0.57 10.64 56.88
C ALA A 2 -0.57 10.54 55.35
N SER A 3 0.15 11.51 54.76
CA SER A 3 0.89 11.40 53.49
C SER A 3 1.83 10.20 53.52
N ARG A 4 1.97 9.53 52.34
CA ARG A 4 3.21 8.84 51.98
C ARG A 4 3.53 9.04 50.52
N SER A 5 4.47 9.93 50.30
CA SER A 5 5.33 10.06 49.13
C SER A 5 6.20 8.80 48.97
N LEU A 6 6.29 8.22 47.79
CA LEU A 6 7.36 7.28 47.44
C LEU A 6 7.97 7.71 46.11
N THR A 7 9.23 8.06 46.25
CA THR A 7 10.24 8.47 45.29
C THR A 7 10.61 7.35 44.29
N GLU A 8 10.75 7.73 43.00
CA GLU A 8 11.41 6.96 41.97
C GLU A 8 12.90 6.76 42.22
N PRO A 9 13.51 5.67 41.77
CA PRO A 9 14.94 5.64 41.54
C PRO A 9 15.26 5.67 40.03
N THR A 10 15.93 6.72 39.66
CA THR A 10 16.62 6.96 38.40
C THR A 10 17.79 5.99 38.21
N THR A 11 17.83 5.21 37.15
CA THR A 11 19.02 4.44 36.76
C THR A 11 19.70 5.05 35.52
N PRO A 12 21.04 5.18 35.52
CA PRO A 12 21.77 5.88 34.48
C PRO A 12 22.03 5.00 33.25
N ARG A 13 21.82 5.58 32.09
CA ARG A 13 22.07 5.01 30.75
C ARG A 13 23.57 4.94 30.45
N LYS A 14 24.11 3.73 30.34
CA LYS A 14 25.50 3.44 29.99
C LYS A 14 25.70 3.57 28.46
N LYS A 15 26.59 4.49 28.05
CA LYS A 15 27.04 4.68 26.67
C LYS A 15 28.04 3.59 26.28
N PRO A 16 27.99 2.98 25.09
CA PRO A 16 29.09 2.15 24.62
C PRO A 16 30.17 3.00 23.97
N ASN A 17 31.39 2.61 24.31
CA ASN A 17 32.68 3.20 24.01
C ASN A 17 33.09 2.90 22.56
N LEU A 18 33.52 3.94 21.86
CA LEU A 18 34.04 3.88 20.50
C LEU A 18 35.55 3.66 20.56
N GLN A 19 36.04 2.44 20.34
CA GLN A 19 37.47 2.22 20.19
C GLN A 19 37.89 2.18 18.73
N LYS A 20 38.69 3.17 18.40
CA LYS A 20 39.52 3.27 17.20
C LYS A 20 40.60 2.18 17.23
N THR A 21 40.72 1.40 16.17
CA THR A 21 41.94 0.66 15.94
C THR A 21 42.48 1.00 14.55
N LEU A 22 43.52 1.82 14.58
CA LEU A 22 44.46 2.06 13.50
C LEU A 22 45.45 0.90 13.48
N LEU A 23 45.60 0.22 12.38
CA LEU A 23 46.86 -0.50 12.09
C LEU A 23 47.30 -0.22 10.65
N LYS A 24 48.37 0.54 10.65
CA LYS A 24 49.35 0.71 9.58
C LYS A 24 49.94 -0.64 9.20
N ASN A 25 50.05 -0.96 7.92
CA ASN A 25 51.20 -1.71 7.46
C ASN A 25 51.58 -1.27 6.05
N GLN A 26 52.69 -0.54 6.00
CA GLN A 26 53.51 -0.32 4.80
C GLN A 26 54.43 -1.53 4.62
N LEU A 27 54.56 -1.98 3.42
CA LEU A 27 55.79 -2.66 3.01
C LEU A 27 56.08 -2.38 1.53
N ILE A 28 57.32 -2.02 1.31
CA ILE A 28 57.98 -1.34 0.21
C ILE A 28 58.75 -2.41 -0.61
N ILE A 29 58.67 -2.29 -1.99
CA ILE A 29 59.78 -2.42 -2.98
C ILE A 29 60.29 -3.84 -3.34
N PRO A 30 60.94 -4.12 -4.50
CA PRO A 30 61.40 -3.25 -5.59
C PRO A 30 61.19 -3.74 -7.06
N ILE A 31 61.38 -2.80 -7.96
CA ILE A 31 61.86 -2.72 -9.35
C ILE A 31 62.71 -3.90 -9.84
N LEU A 32 62.44 -4.41 -11.05
CA LEU A 32 63.47 -4.73 -12.12
C LEU A 32 62.72 -5.09 -13.42
N LEU A 33 62.74 -4.22 -14.41
CA LEU A 33 63.49 -4.21 -15.67
C LEU A 33 63.16 -5.27 -16.75
N VAL A 34 62.76 -4.74 -17.90
CA VAL A 34 63.12 -5.10 -19.30
C VAL A 34 62.37 -6.26 -19.97
N GLY A 35 61.66 -5.89 -21.02
CA GLY A 35 61.16 -6.82 -22.03
C GLY A 35 60.28 -6.09 -23.07
N ILE A 36 61.00 -5.43 -24.04
CA ILE A 36 60.35 -4.87 -25.26
C ILE A 36 59.89 -6.06 -26.10
N PHE A 37 58.59 -6.20 -26.30
CA PHE A 37 58.06 -7.00 -27.39
C PHE A 37 56.92 -6.22 -28.07
N CYS A 38 57.27 -5.62 -29.21
CA CYS A 38 56.29 -5.08 -30.13
C CYS A 38 55.43 -6.22 -30.69
N CYS A 39 54.16 -6.24 -30.33
CA CYS A 39 53.17 -6.96 -31.08
C CYS A 39 51.97 -6.03 -31.29
N SER A 40 51.90 -5.49 -32.51
CA SER A 40 50.78 -4.69 -33.00
C SER A 40 49.53 -5.61 -33.04
N CYS A 41 48.72 -5.56 -32.02
CA CYS A 41 47.35 -6.13 -32.04
C CYS A 41 46.36 -4.96 -32.11
N THR A 42 45.75 -4.84 -33.27
CA THR A 42 44.62 -4.01 -33.56
C THR A 42 43.55 -4.22 -32.53
N SER A 43 43.34 -3.24 -31.66
CA SER A 43 42.26 -3.25 -30.70
C SER A 43 40.94 -3.00 -31.44
N GLN A 44 40.21 -4.05 -31.73
CA GLN A 44 38.80 -3.92 -32.04
C GLN A 44 38.08 -3.46 -30.78
N HIS A 45 37.72 -2.20 -30.75
CA HIS A 45 36.82 -1.60 -29.77
C HIS A 45 35.43 -2.17 -30.04
N GLN A 46 35.11 -3.31 -29.43
CA GLN A 46 33.72 -3.77 -29.36
C GLN A 46 33.00 -2.87 -28.37
N ASN A 47 32.33 -1.84 -28.86
CA ASN A 47 31.29 -1.13 -28.13
C ASN A 47 30.11 -2.08 -27.91
N ASN A 48 30.18 -2.91 -26.90
CA ASN A 48 29.06 -3.67 -26.39
C ASN A 48 28.18 -2.76 -25.50
N ASN A 49 27.70 -1.67 -26.07
CA ASN A 49 26.56 -0.94 -25.52
C ASN A 49 25.27 -1.63 -26.00
N ALA A 50 25.08 -2.90 -25.64
CA ALA A 50 23.76 -3.45 -25.63
C ALA A 50 23.03 -2.83 -24.41
N PRO A 51 21.90 -2.12 -24.61
CA PRO A 51 21.07 -1.77 -23.46
C PRO A 51 20.63 -3.09 -22.84
N THR A 52 21.12 -3.39 -21.65
CA THR A 52 20.58 -4.47 -20.81
C THR A 52 19.16 -4.03 -20.43
N SER A 53 18.22 -4.31 -21.30
CA SER A 53 16.81 -4.28 -20.95
C SER A 53 16.61 -5.41 -19.96
N LEU A 54 16.59 -5.07 -18.67
CA LEU A 54 16.06 -5.98 -17.65
C LEU A 54 14.70 -6.46 -18.15
N PRO A 55 14.40 -7.77 -18.10
CA PRO A 55 13.07 -8.25 -18.43
C PRO A 55 12.08 -7.48 -17.55
N PRO A 56 10.90 -7.12 -18.07
CA PRO A 56 9.89 -6.46 -17.27
C PRO A 56 9.61 -7.35 -16.07
N SER A 57 9.80 -6.82 -14.87
CA SER A 57 9.42 -7.50 -13.64
C SER A 57 7.90 -7.60 -13.65
N ASP A 58 7.34 -8.80 -13.77
CA ASP A 58 5.89 -9.05 -13.66
C ASP A 58 5.36 -8.78 -12.24
N ALA A 59 6.24 -8.46 -11.30
CA ALA A 59 5.86 -8.09 -9.95
C ALA A 59 5.23 -6.69 -9.93
N PRO A 60 4.11 -6.49 -9.21
CA PRO A 60 3.48 -5.19 -9.07
C PRO A 60 4.44 -4.20 -8.38
N ARG A 61 4.42 -2.95 -8.83
CA ARG A 61 5.22 -1.88 -8.23
C ARG A 61 4.58 -1.33 -6.97
N ASN A 62 3.25 -1.37 -6.93
CA ASN A 62 2.46 -0.92 -5.79
C ASN A 62 1.11 -1.66 -5.75
N SER A 63 0.34 -1.41 -4.70
CA SER A 63 -0.93 -2.10 -4.45
C SER A 63 -2.01 -1.85 -5.50
N VAL A 64 -1.99 -0.71 -6.19
CA VAL A 64 -3.04 -0.38 -7.20
C VAL A 64 -2.88 -1.16 -8.50
N ASP A 65 -1.69 -1.73 -8.77
CA ASP A 65 -1.45 -2.49 -10.00
C ASP A 65 -2.25 -3.81 -10.05
N VAL A 66 -2.65 -4.32 -8.88
CA VAL A 66 -3.36 -5.60 -8.72
C VAL A 66 -4.80 -5.45 -8.23
N VAL A 67 -5.29 -4.20 -8.11
CA VAL A 67 -6.66 -3.92 -7.63
C VAL A 67 -7.41 -3.10 -8.66
N LYS A 68 -8.64 -3.51 -8.98
CA LYS A 68 -9.56 -2.76 -9.81
C LYS A 68 -10.81 -2.40 -9.01
N VAL A 69 -11.28 -1.18 -9.21
CA VAL A 69 -12.48 -0.65 -8.56
C VAL A 69 -13.51 -0.26 -9.62
N THR A 70 -14.77 -0.62 -9.38
CA THR A 70 -15.92 -0.18 -10.18
C THR A 70 -17.09 0.12 -9.26
N ALA A 71 -17.96 1.06 -9.63
CA ALA A 71 -19.17 1.35 -8.87
C ALA A 71 -20.40 1.03 -9.71
N ILE A 72 -21.43 0.47 -9.06
CA ILE A 72 -22.71 0.20 -9.69
C ILE A 72 -23.58 1.47 -9.54
N PRO A 73 -24.19 1.97 -10.64
CA PRO A 73 -25.08 3.12 -10.57
C PRO A 73 -26.24 2.88 -9.59
N ALA A 74 -26.52 3.87 -8.75
CA ALA A 74 -27.60 3.81 -7.77
C ALA A 74 -28.72 4.81 -8.11
N VAL A 75 -29.94 4.45 -7.74
CA VAL A 75 -31.13 5.28 -7.88
C VAL A 75 -31.71 5.56 -6.51
N ILE A 76 -31.97 6.82 -6.20
CA ILE A 76 -32.50 7.28 -4.90
C ILE A 76 -33.69 8.16 -5.15
N LYS A 77 -34.75 8.01 -4.35
CA LYS A 77 -35.85 8.98 -4.33
C LYS A 77 -35.65 10.06 -3.27
N PRO A 78 -36.15 11.28 -3.49
CA PRO A 78 -36.08 12.33 -2.47
C PRO A 78 -36.61 11.84 -1.12
N ASN A 79 -35.95 12.22 -0.05
CA ASN A 79 -36.26 11.83 1.33
C ASN A 79 -36.12 10.31 1.62
N GLU A 80 -35.60 9.51 0.69
CA GLU A 80 -35.36 8.07 0.87
C GLU A 80 -33.86 7.75 1.02
N SER A 81 -33.61 6.52 1.42
CA SER A 81 -32.27 5.97 1.46
C SER A 81 -32.10 4.88 0.42
N ALA A 82 -30.91 4.78 -0.17
CA ALA A 82 -30.55 3.70 -1.07
C ALA A 82 -29.16 3.15 -0.73
N GLU A 83 -28.85 2.01 -1.26
CA GLU A 83 -27.53 1.39 -1.18
C GLU A 83 -26.83 1.53 -2.51
N ALA A 84 -25.63 2.08 -2.50
CA ALA A 84 -24.70 2.05 -3.62
C ALA A 84 -23.64 0.99 -3.37
N ILE A 85 -23.16 0.36 -4.43
CA ILE A 85 -22.17 -0.72 -4.35
C ILE A 85 -20.90 -0.30 -5.06
N VAL A 86 -19.77 -0.44 -4.35
CA VAL A 86 -18.43 -0.29 -4.88
C VAL A 86 -17.80 -1.69 -4.92
N GLN A 87 -17.61 -2.21 -6.11
CA GLN A 87 -16.99 -3.49 -6.36
C GLN A 87 -15.47 -3.33 -6.39
N VAL A 88 -14.76 -4.15 -5.63
CA VAL A 88 -13.30 -4.21 -5.55
C VAL A 88 -12.86 -5.58 -6.03
N SER A 89 -12.10 -5.63 -7.11
CA SER A 89 -11.56 -6.86 -7.66
C SER A 89 -10.05 -6.91 -7.46
N VAL A 90 -9.59 -7.94 -6.76
CA VAL A 90 -8.19 -8.21 -6.50
C VAL A 90 -7.71 -9.31 -7.44
N GLN A 91 -6.58 -9.11 -8.09
CA GLN A 91 -5.99 -10.08 -9.01
C GLN A 91 -5.65 -11.39 -8.28
N ASN A 92 -5.79 -12.52 -8.98
CA ASN A 92 -5.44 -13.84 -8.43
C ASN A 92 -4.00 -13.89 -7.93
N GLY A 93 -3.81 -14.53 -6.77
CA GLY A 93 -2.51 -14.60 -6.10
C GLY A 93 -2.21 -13.42 -5.16
N TYR A 94 -3.08 -12.42 -5.15
CA TYR A 94 -2.99 -11.26 -4.27
C TYR A 94 -4.20 -11.16 -3.33
N HIS A 95 -4.01 -10.43 -2.25
CA HIS A 95 -5.05 -10.05 -1.30
C HIS A 95 -4.82 -8.61 -0.84
N ILE A 96 -5.86 -7.97 -0.33
CA ILE A 96 -5.78 -6.66 0.33
C ILE A 96 -6.19 -6.79 1.78
N ASN A 97 -5.60 -5.94 2.64
CA ASN A 97 -5.96 -5.94 4.06
C ASN A 97 -7.44 -5.57 4.24
N ALA A 98 -8.12 -6.26 5.13
CA ALA A 98 -9.51 -5.98 5.46
C ALA A 98 -9.69 -4.66 6.24
N ASN A 99 -10.93 -4.29 6.46
CA ASN A 99 -11.31 -3.22 7.37
C ASN A 99 -12.27 -3.76 8.44
N PRO A 100 -11.84 -3.81 9.73
CA PRO A 100 -10.53 -3.41 10.25
C PRO A 100 -9.41 -4.39 9.87
N PRO A 101 -8.14 -3.94 9.82
CA PRO A 101 -6.98 -4.80 9.58
C PRO A 101 -6.62 -5.58 10.85
N THR A 102 -5.92 -6.71 10.72
CA THR A 102 -5.49 -7.53 11.86
C THR A 102 -4.52 -6.79 12.78
N PHE A 103 -3.61 -6.02 12.22
CA PHE A 103 -2.60 -5.26 12.97
C PHE A 103 -2.70 -3.77 12.64
N SER A 104 -2.45 -2.93 13.63
CA SER A 104 -2.54 -1.46 13.49
C SER A 104 -1.52 -0.84 12.54
N TYR A 105 -0.42 -1.53 12.25
CA TYR A 105 0.58 -1.08 11.28
C TYR A 105 0.20 -1.41 9.82
N LEU A 106 -0.74 -2.32 9.59
CA LEU A 106 -1.27 -2.61 8.27
C LEU A 106 -2.25 -1.51 7.84
N LYS A 107 -2.22 -1.17 6.56
CA LYS A 107 -3.18 -0.21 6.01
C LYS A 107 -4.47 -0.93 5.63
N ALA A 108 -5.56 -0.52 6.26
CA ALA A 108 -6.90 -1.03 5.95
C ALA A 108 -7.32 -0.67 4.52
N THR A 109 -8.20 -1.48 3.94
CA THR A 109 -9.02 -1.05 2.81
C THR A 109 -10.02 -0.02 3.30
N GLU A 110 -9.91 1.23 2.83
CA GLU A 110 -10.71 2.35 3.33
C GLU A 110 -11.28 3.19 2.19
N LEU A 111 -12.61 3.29 2.15
CA LEU A 111 -13.34 4.13 1.21
C LEU A 111 -13.66 5.49 1.84
N THR A 112 -13.18 6.55 1.23
CA THR A 112 -13.50 7.93 1.59
C THR A 112 -14.28 8.57 0.45
N LEU A 113 -15.42 9.20 0.76
CA LEU A 113 -16.28 9.83 -0.22
C LEU A 113 -16.37 11.33 0.02
N GLU A 114 -16.41 12.09 -1.06
CA GLU A 114 -16.58 13.54 -1.03
C GLU A 114 -18.03 13.91 -0.71
N LYS A 115 -18.21 15.10 -0.18
CA LYS A 115 -19.55 15.62 0.13
C LYS A 115 -20.22 16.13 -1.14
N VAL A 116 -21.47 15.72 -1.36
CA VAL A 116 -22.35 16.23 -2.43
C VAL A 116 -23.55 16.89 -1.77
N SER A 117 -23.88 18.10 -2.22
CA SER A 117 -25.00 18.84 -1.66
C SER A 117 -26.33 18.06 -1.81
N GLY A 118 -27.08 17.96 -0.73
CA GLY A 118 -28.34 17.24 -0.69
C GLY A 118 -28.22 15.69 -0.66
N ILE A 119 -27.01 15.14 -0.66
CA ILE A 119 -26.76 13.71 -0.53
C ILE A 119 -25.85 13.47 0.66
N SER A 120 -26.29 12.65 1.59
CA SER A 120 -25.52 12.27 2.78
C SER A 120 -25.14 10.79 2.75
N VAL A 121 -23.92 10.50 3.16
CA VAL A 121 -23.45 9.14 3.43
C VAL A 121 -23.76 8.82 4.88
N SER A 122 -24.64 7.84 5.12
CA SER A 122 -25.03 7.45 6.47
C SER A 122 -23.99 6.52 7.10
N PHE A 123 -23.55 5.49 6.36
CA PHE A 123 -22.52 4.56 6.77
C PHE A 123 -21.97 3.78 5.58
N ILE A 124 -20.79 3.22 5.76
CA ILE A 124 -20.11 2.33 4.82
C ILE A 124 -19.96 0.97 5.48
N VAL A 125 -20.38 -0.08 4.78
CA VAL A 125 -20.28 -1.47 5.24
C VAL A 125 -19.23 -2.17 4.39
N TYR A 126 -18.21 -2.67 5.07
CA TYR A 126 -17.18 -3.50 4.45
C TYR A 126 -17.61 -4.97 4.46
N PRO A 127 -17.15 -5.78 3.49
CA PRO A 127 -17.48 -7.20 3.44
C PRO A 127 -16.85 -7.96 4.61
N ASN A 128 -17.35 -9.16 4.87
CA ASN A 128 -16.72 -10.07 5.82
C ASN A 128 -15.33 -10.44 5.34
N ALA A 129 -14.35 -10.31 6.22
CA ALA A 129 -12.97 -10.68 5.91
C ALA A 129 -12.78 -12.20 5.88
N LEU A 130 -11.89 -12.65 5.01
CA LEU A 130 -11.31 -13.98 5.07
C LEU A 130 -10.16 -13.97 6.09
N THR A 131 -10.00 -15.04 6.85
CA THR A 131 -8.87 -15.21 7.76
C THR A 131 -7.87 -16.16 7.12
N LYS A 132 -6.65 -15.68 6.83
CA LYS A 132 -5.61 -16.44 6.15
C LYS A 132 -4.27 -16.36 6.85
N SER A 133 -3.54 -17.49 6.87
CA SER A 133 -2.18 -17.57 7.42
C SER A 133 -1.16 -17.36 6.30
N PHE A 134 -0.15 -16.52 6.57
CA PHE A 134 0.94 -16.23 5.65
C PHE A 134 2.27 -16.45 6.35
N ALA A 135 3.30 -16.90 5.61
CA ALA A 135 4.61 -17.22 6.18
C ALA A 135 5.32 -16.00 6.81
N PHE A 136 4.99 -14.79 6.33
CA PHE A 136 5.56 -13.53 6.83
C PHE A 136 4.81 -12.94 8.03
N ALA A 137 3.67 -13.50 8.43
CA ALA A 137 2.82 -12.95 9.49
C ALA A 137 2.77 -13.88 10.71
N GLU A 138 2.92 -13.32 11.91
CA GLU A 138 2.88 -14.05 13.17
C GLU A 138 1.49 -14.66 13.48
N LYS A 139 0.43 -14.07 12.95
CA LYS A 139 -0.96 -14.48 13.14
C LYS A 139 -1.71 -14.44 11.82
N PRO A 140 -2.79 -15.21 11.66
CA PRO A 140 -3.64 -15.10 10.48
C PRO A 140 -4.14 -13.67 10.27
N LEU A 141 -4.14 -13.22 9.02
CA LEU A 141 -4.56 -11.88 8.63
C LEU A 141 -6.02 -11.88 8.16
N ALA A 142 -6.73 -10.81 8.47
CA ALA A 142 -8.03 -10.48 7.90
C ALA A 142 -7.81 -9.80 6.54
N VAL A 143 -8.31 -10.43 5.47
CA VAL A 143 -8.03 -10.00 4.09
C VAL A 143 -9.27 -10.09 3.20
N TYR A 144 -9.22 -9.39 2.06
CA TYR A 144 -10.16 -9.57 0.96
C TYR A 144 -9.41 -10.11 -0.27
N GLU A 145 -10.05 -11.03 -1.00
CA GLU A 145 -9.54 -11.65 -2.21
C GLU A 145 -10.62 -11.73 -3.28
N GLY A 146 -10.20 -11.87 -4.54
CA GLY A 146 -11.12 -11.96 -5.66
C GLY A 146 -11.98 -10.70 -5.78
N THR A 147 -13.28 -10.87 -6.05
CA THR A 147 -14.22 -9.75 -6.15
C THR A 147 -15.04 -9.65 -4.87
N THR A 148 -15.07 -8.46 -4.27
CA THR A 148 -15.81 -8.17 -3.05
C THR A 148 -16.56 -6.82 -3.18
N GLU A 149 -17.51 -6.55 -2.29
CA GLU A 149 -18.40 -5.39 -2.38
C GLU A 149 -18.36 -4.57 -1.09
N ILE A 150 -18.09 -3.28 -1.25
CA ILE A 150 -18.27 -2.28 -0.20
C ILE A 150 -19.62 -1.61 -0.46
N LYS A 151 -20.50 -1.62 0.56
CA LYS A 151 -21.85 -1.06 0.47
C LYS A 151 -21.87 0.30 1.12
N VAL A 152 -22.43 1.27 0.41
CA VAL A 152 -22.55 2.67 0.87
C VAL A 152 -24.03 3.00 1.04
N ARG A 153 -24.42 3.29 2.27
CA ARG A 153 -25.78 3.75 2.55
C ARG A 153 -25.86 5.25 2.35
N LEU A 154 -26.66 5.66 1.39
CA LEU A 154 -26.89 7.04 1.00
C LEU A 154 -28.30 7.46 1.39
N ARG A 155 -28.49 8.78 1.63
CA ARG A 155 -29.79 9.41 1.82
C ARG A 155 -29.83 10.68 1.00
N ALA A 156 -30.91 10.84 0.24
CA ALA A 156 -31.21 12.07 -0.49
C ALA A 156 -32.12 12.99 0.33
N ASP A 157 -31.84 14.29 0.31
CA ASP A 157 -32.68 15.30 0.95
C ASP A 157 -34.04 15.42 0.23
N LYS A 158 -35.07 15.78 0.98
CA LYS A 158 -36.44 15.99 0.45
C LYS A 158 -36.54 17.09 -0.60
N SER A 159 -35.61 18.04 -0.59
CA SER A 159 -35.56 19.18 -1.50
C SER A 159 -34.90 18.88 -2.84
N LEU A 160 -34.24 17.70 -3.00
CA LEU A 160 -33.66 17.32 -4.26
C LEU A 160 -34.72 16.93 -5.27
N GLY A 161 -34.77 17.65 -6.40
CA GLY A 161 -35.53 17.23 -7.58
C GLY A 161 -34.82 16.18 -8.40
N PRO A 162 -35.49 15.65 -9.45
CA PRO A 162 -34.88 14.71 -10.37
C PRO A 162 -33.55 15.25 -10.96
N SER A 163 -32.47 14.51 -10.80
CA SER A 163 -31.13 14.95 -11.17
C SER A 163 -30.15 13.79 -11.21
N THR A 164 -28.97 13.99 -11.81
CA THR A 164 -27.88 13.06 -11.79
C THR A 164 -26.68 13.66 -11.09
N HIS A 165 -26.01 12.87 -10.27
CA HIS A 165 -24.83 13.25 -9.52
C HIS A 165 -23.76 12.19 -9.68
N ASN A 166 -22.51 12.59 -9.46
CA ASN A 166 -21.37 11.69 -9.34
C ASN A 166 -20.79 11.87 -7.94
N LEU A 167 -20.87 10.84 -7.12
CA LEU A 167 -20.26 10.85 -5.79
C LEU A 167 -18.83 10.36 -5.93
N SER A 168 -17.91 11.30 -5.95
CA SER A 168 -16.47 11.05 -6.06
C SER A 168 -15.88 10.62 -4.72
N GLY A 169 -14.77 9.90 -4.78
CA GLY A 169 -14.05 9.48 -3.58
C GLY A 169 -12.75 8.74 -3.91
N THR A 170 -12.17 8.16 -2.89
CA THR A 170 -10.93 7.41 -2.98
C THR A 170 -11.02 6.11 -2.18
N LEU A 171 -10.45 5.05 -2.72
CA LEU A 171 -10.25 3.78 -2.03
C LEU A 171 -8.77 3.59 -1.74
N HIS A 172 -8.39 3.62 -0.46
CA HIS A 172 -7.05 3.25 -0.01
C HIS A 172 -6.95 1.74 0.12
N VAL A 173 -5.86 1.15 -0.36
CA VAL A 173 -5.60 -0.29 -0.29
C VAL A 173 -4.14 -0.57 -0.01
N GLN A 174 -3.86 -1.69 0.67
CA GLN A 174 -2.55 -2.30 0.73
C GLN A 174 -2.66 -3.75 0.31
N ALA A 175 -2.07 -4.08 -0.83
CA ALA A 175 -2.03 -5.43 -1.37
C ALA A 175 -0.79 -6.17 -0.91
N CYS A 176 -0.94 -7.47 -0.74
CA CYS A 176 0.14 -8.41 -0.44
C CYS A 176 -0.01 -9.66 -1.32
N ASP A 177 1.08 -10.36 -1.54
CA ASP A 177 1.10 -11.74 -2.01
C ASP A 177 1.40 -12.70 -0.85
N ASN A 178 1.81 -13.93 -1.15
CA ASN A 178 2.14 -14.92 -0.11
C ASN A 178 3.49 -14.67 0.59
N GLN A 179 4.27 -13.69 0.15
CA GLN A 179 5.63 -13.43 0.62
C GLN A 179 5.82 -12.03 1.19
N VAL A 180 5.17 -11.01 0.59
CA VAL A 180 5.41 -9.61 0.91
C VAL A 180 4.17 -8.74 0.71
N CYS A 181 4.10 -7.63 1.45
CA CYS A 181 3.15 -6.55 1.21
C CYS A 181 3.78 -5.42 0.41
N TYR A 182 3.03 -4.91 -0.56
CA TYR A 182 3.44 -3.82 -1.44
C TYR A 182 3.17 -2.45 -0.80
N ALA A 183 3.74 -1.41 -1.38
CA ALA A 183 3.44 -0.05 -0.97
C ALA A 183 1.93 0.22 -1.09
N PRO A 184 1.29 0.81 -0.06
CA PRO A 184 -0.10 1.20 -0.13
C PRO A 184 -0.37 2.15 -1.30
N GLY A 185 -1.57 2.09 -1.84
CA GLY A 185 -1.98 2.95 -2.93
C GLY A 185 -3.42 3.44 -2.79
N THR A 186 -3.81 4.33 -3.69
CA THR A 186 -5.13 4.96 -3.70
C THR A 186 -5.73 4.88 -5.09
N LEU A 187 -6.96 4.39 -5.20
CA LEU A 187 -7.73 4.35 -6.43
C LEU A 187 -8.86 5.38 -6.37
N ALA A 188 -9.12 6.05 -7.48
CA ALA A 188 -10.27 6.92 -7.61
C ALA A 188 -11.56 6.10 -7.69
N VAL A 189 -12.60 6.56 -6.99
CA VAL A 189 -13.95 5.99 -7.00
C VAL A 189 -14.92 7.04 -7.48
N SER A 190 -15.86 6.63 -8.35
CA SER A 190 -16.94 7.50 -8.82
C SER A 190 -18.24 6.69 -8.85
N ILE A 191 -19.21 7.06 -8.03
CA ILE A 191 -20.50 6.39 -7.90
C ILE A 191 -21.55 7.23 -8.64
N PRO A 192 -22.06 6.75 -9.78
CA PRO A 192 -23.15 7.44 -10.49
C PRO A 192 -24.45 7.33 -9.70
N LEU A 193 -25.11 8.46 -9.46
CA LEU A 193 -26.38 8.55 -8.72
C LEU A 193 -27.45 9.20 -9.59
N SER A 194 -28.65 8.65 -9.57
CA SER A 194 -29.84 9.25 -10.17
C SER A 194 -30.91 9.48 -9.12
N ILE A 195 -31.36 10.73 -9.00
CA ILE A 195 -32.50 11.10 -8.17
C ILE A 195 -33.76 11.06 -9.06
N LYS A 196 -34.79 10.32 -8.63
CA LYS A 196 -36.05 10.13 -9.40
C LYS A 196 -37.27 10.43 -8.57
#